data_74761521c56772a918ec47199db65c66
#
_entry.id   74761521c56772a918ec47199db65c66
#
_cell.length_a   1.000
_cell.length_b   1.000
_cell.length_c   1.000
_cell.angle_alpha   90.00
_cell.angle_beta   90.00
_cell.angle_gamma   90.00
#
_symmetry.space_group_name_H-M   'P 1'
#
loop_
_entity.id
_entity.type
_entity.pdbx_description
1 polymer ?
#
loop_
_entity_poly.entity_id
_entity_poly.type
_entity_poly.pdbx_seq_one_letter_code
_entity_poly.pdbx_strand_id
1 'polypeptide(L)'
;HHMFTAGMSEYATMVLSALTFLVAIPSGVKVFNWIATLYQGSISLASPMLYALGFIALFTIGGLTGLFLGTLATDIHLHDTYFVVAHFHYVMMGSTLVAFMGGLHYWFPKLTGRMYPEKLGQLCAGGVFFGFNLTFLPQFVMGSRGMPRRYWDYDPEFTIYHQLSTVGAFILGISLFIVVVYMAWAAKNGDKAPDN
;
A
#
# COMPACT_ATOMS: atom_id res chain seq x y z
N HIS A 1 1.84 2.37 -20.39
CA HIS A 1 2.79 3.27 -19.70
C HIS A 1 4.12 2.60 -19.35
N HIS A 2 4.20 1.27 -19.26
CA HIS A 2 5.47 0.57 -18.98
C HIS A 2 6.42 0.47 -20.20
N MET A 3 6.10 1.10 -21.28
CA MET A 3 6.81 0.96 -22.56
C MET A 3 7.43 2.26 -23.08
N PHE A 4 7.51 3.30 -22.27
CA PHE A 4 8.03 4.61 -22.73
C PHE A 4 9.50 4.56 -23.20
N THR A 5 10.27 3.60 -22.71
CA THR A 5 11.67 3.37 -23.12
C THR A 5 11.85 2.18 -24.08
N ALA A 6 10.76 1.62 -24.60
CA ALA A 6 10.78 0.42 -25.44
C ALA A 6 10.92 0.70 -26.96
N GLY A 7 11.23 1.93 -27.36
CA GLY A 7 11.43 2.30 -28.76
C GLY A 7 10.13 2.52 -29.55
N MET A 8 9.03 2.87 -28.89
CA MET A 8 7.80 3.29 -29.57
C MET A 8 8.00 4.63 -30.31
N SER A 9 7.12 4.91 -31.27
CA SER A 9 7.11 6.21 -31.93
C SER A 9 6.81 7.35 -30.94
N GLU A 10 7.34 8.53 -31.16
CA GLU A 10 7.09 9.71 -30.32
C GLU A 10 5.61 10.01 -30.18
N TYR A 11 4.83 9.88 -31.25
CA TYR A 11 3.40 10.07 -31.22
C TYR A 11 2.70 9.05 -30.29
N ALA A 12 3.06 7.77 -30.38
CA ALA A 12 2.49 6.74 -29.53
C ALA A 12 2.84 6.97 -28.05
N THR A 13 4.08 7.34 -27.74
CA THR A 13 4.49 7.66 -26.36
C THR A 13 3.74 8.85 -25.79
N MET A 14 3.54 9.92 -26.56
CA MET A 14 2.76 11.08 -26.13
C MET A 14 1.29 10.74 -25.84
N VAL A 15 0.63 10.03 -26.76
CA VAL A 15 -0.77 9.62 -26.60
C VAL A 15 -0.93 8.69 -25.38
N LEU A 16 -0.06 7.70 -25.23
CA LEU A 16 -0.11 6.77 -24.10
C LEU A 16 0.23 7.45 -22.77
N SER A 17 1.11 8.44 -22.76
CA SER A 17 1.38 9.23 -21.56
C SER A 17 0.13 10.01 -21.13
N ALA A 18 -0.54 10.69 -22.06
CA ALA A 18 -1.78 11.41 -21.80
C ALA A 18 -2.90 10.48 -21.28
N LEU A 19 -3.10 9.32 -21.93
CA LEU A 19 -4.10 8.33 -21.50
C LEU A 19 -3.78 7.75 -20.12
N THR A 20 -2.51 7.47 -19.84
CA THR A 20 -2.05 6.98 -18.54
C THR A 20 -2.31 8.01 -17.44
N PHE A 21 -2.06 9.29 -17.74
CA PHE A 21 -2.31 10.38 -16.79
C PHE A 21 -3.81 10.54 -16.48
N LEU A 22 -4.68 10.32 -17.46
CA LEU A 22 -6.14 10.39 -17.28
C LEU A 22 -6.68 9.37 -16.26
N VAL A 23 -5.99 8.26 -16.01
CA VAL A 23 -6.38 7.26 -15.00
C VAL A 23 -6.41 7.85 -13.57
N ALA A 24 -5.66 8.92 -13.34
CA ALA A 24 -5.68 9.63 -12.05
C ALA A 24 -7.04 10.27 -11.72
N ILE A 25 -7.83 10.65 -12.73
CA ILE A 25 -9.12 11.32 -12.53
C ILE A 25 -10.11 10.40 -11.80
N PRO A 26 -10.48 9.21 -12.30
CA PRO A 26 -11.39 8.32 -11.59
C PRO A 26 -10.84 7.85 -10.25
N SER A 27 -9.54 7.66 -10.11
CA SER A 27 -8.91 7.32 -8.83
C SER A 27 -9.04 8.46 -7.82
N GLY A 28 -8.83 9.70 -8.24
CA GLY A 28 -9.03 10.88 -7.41
C GLY A 28 -10.49 11.03 -6.95
N VAL A 29 -11.46 10.82 -7.84
CA VAL A 29 -12.90 10.83 -7.51
C VAL A 29 -13.20 9.80 -6.41
N LYS A 30 -12.63 8.60 -6.50
CA LYS A 30 -12.79 7.56 -5.46
C LYS A 30 -12.25 8.02 -4.10
N VAL A 31 -11.05 8.56 -4.07
CA VAL A 31 -10.42 9.05 -2.82
C VAL A 31 -11.27 10.15 -2.19
N PHE A 32 -11.73 11.12 -2.98
CA PHE A 32 -12.62 12.18 -2.50
C PHE A 32 -13.94 11.63 -1.97
N ASN A 33 -14.53 10.64 -2.63
CA ASN A 33 -15.77 9.99 -2.15
C ASN A 33 -15.56 9.29 -0.81
N TRP A 34 -14.44 8.59 -0.61
CA TRP A 34 -14.14 7.95 0.68
C TRP A 34 -13.93 8.97 1.79
N ILE A 35 -13.18 10.05 1.52
CA ILE A 35 -12.97 11.14 2.49
C ILE A 35 -14.30 11.85 2.80
N ALA A 36 -15.13 12.12 1.79
CA ALA A 36 -16.45 12.74 1.97
C ALA A 36 -17.39 11.86 2.81
N THR A 37 -17.31 10.53 2.65
CA THR A 37 -18.08 9.59 3.48
C THR A 37 -17.66 9.64 4.96
N LEU A 38 -16.39 9.91 5.24
CA LEU A 38 -15.87 10.03 6.60
C LEU A 38 -16.12 11.42 7.21
N TYR A 39 -16.33 12.43 6.38
CA TYR A 39 -16.49 13.81 6.82
C TYR A 39 -17.72 13.97 7.71
N GLN A 40 -17.53 14.56 8.88
CA GLN A 40 -18.55 14.74 9.94
C GLN A 40 -19.23 13.42 10.40
N GLY A 41 -18.64 12.27 10.10
CA GLY A 41 -19.12 10.97 10.56
C GLY A 41 -18.72 10.66 12.00
N SER A 42 -19.44 9.73 12.63
CA SER A 42 -19.04 9.15 13.91
C SER A 42 -18.09 7.97 13.66
N ILE A 43 -16.78 8.22 13.79
CA ILE A 43 -15.74 7.25 13.47
C ILE A 43 -15.33 6.47 14.71
N SER A 44 -15.46 5.15 14.66
CA SER A 44 -14.88 4.23 15.65
C SER A 44 -13.54 3.70 15.12
N LEU A 45 -12.47 3.82 15.91
CA LEU A 45 -11.13 3.33 15.54
C LEU A 45 -10.95 1.83 15.81
N ALA A 46 -11.96 1.05 15.51
CA ALA A 46 -11.85 -0.42 15.52
C ALA A 46 -10.89 -0.89 14.42
N SER A 47 -10.36 -2.11 14.56
CA SER A 47 -9.38 -2.69 13.64
C SER A 47 -9.76 -2.54 12.15
N PRO A 48 -11.00 -2.83 11.71
CA PRO A 48 -11.39 -2.63 10.32
C PRO A 48 -11.23 -1.18 9.84
N MET A 49 -11.58 -0.22 10.70
CA MET A 49 -11.46 1.21 10.36
C MET A 49 -10.01 1.66 10.29
N LEU A 50 -9.13 1.15 11.15
CA LEU A 50 -7.70 1.47 11.06
C LEU A 50 -7.09 0.99 9.74
N TYR A 51 -7.45 -0.20 9.29
CA TYR A 51 -7.05 -0.69 7.97
C TYR A 51 -7.66 0.15 6.83
N ALA A 52 -8.92 0.57 6.94
CA ALA A 52 -9.57 1.42 5.93
C ALA A 52 -8.89 2.80 5.83
N LEU A 53 -8.57 3.43 6.95
CA LEU A 53 -7.83 4.70 6.98
C LEU A 53 -6.41 4.53 6.44
N GLY A 54 -5.73 3.44 6.84
CA GLY A 54 -4.42 3.07 6.30
C GLY A 54 -4.45 2.88 4.78
N PHE A 55 -5.46 2.17 4.28
CA PHE A 55 -5.71 2.01 2.84
C PHE A 55 -5.85 3.34 2.11
N ILE A 56 -6.69 4.26 2.59
CA ILE A 56 -6.89 5.57 1.94
C ILE A 56 -5.57 6.34 1.89
N ALA A 57 -4.81 6.37 2.99
CA ALA A 57 -3.54 7.07 3.04
C ALA A 57 -2.51 6.46 2.07
N LEU A 58 -2.31 5.14 2.11
CA LEU A 58 -1.32 4.44 1.29
C LEU A 58 -1.69 4.48 -0.19
N PHE A 59 -2.97 4.27 -0.54
CA PHE A 59 -3.44 4.38 -1.91
C PHE A 59 -3.27 5.80 -2.47
N THR A 60 -3.51 6.83 -1.65
CA THR A 60 -3.30 8.23 -2.07
C THR A 60 -1.84 8.50 -2.42
N ILE A 61 -0.89 8.05 -1.59
CA ILE A 61 0.54 8.15 -1.89
C ILE A 61 0.88 7.38 -3.17
N GLY A 62 0.36 6.16 -3.30
CA GLY A 62 0.54 5.35 -4.51
C GLY A 62 0.00 6.01 -5.77
N GLY A 63 -1.21 6.59 -5.70
CA GLY A 63 -1.83 7.30 -6.81
C GLY A 63 -1.08 8.56 -7.22
N LEU A 64 -0.68 9.38 -6.26
CA LEU A 64 0.10 10.60 -6.52
C LEU A 64 1.47 10.28 -7.14
N THR A 65 2.17 9.25 -6.65
CA THR A 65 3.45 8.82 -7.23
C THR A 65 3.28 8.22 -8.63
N GLY A 66 2.10 7.67 -8.93
CA GLY A 66 1.75 7.20 -10.28
C GLY A 66 1.70 8.30 -11.33
N LEU A 67 1.37 9.54 -10.94
CA LEU A 67 1.40 10.68 -11.86
C LEU A 67 2.79 10.96 -12.40
N PHE A 68 3.82 10.80 -11.56
CA PHE A 68 5.22 10.94 -11.99
C PHE A 68 5.60 9.88 -13.03
N LEU A 69 5.16 8.64 -12.84
CA LEU A 69 5.44 7.54 -13.77
C LEU A 69 4.56 7.59 -15.03
N GLY A 70 3.38 8.19 -14.96
CA GLY A 70 2.50 8.43 -16.12
C GLY A 70 3.00 9.54 -17.03
N THR A 71 3.82 10.44 -16.52
CA THR A 71 4.37 11.58 -17.25
C THR A 71 5.64 11.17 -17.97
N LEU A 72 5.64 11.19 -19.30
CA LEU A 72 6.77 10.75 -20.15
C LEU A 72 8.10 11.36 -19.71
N ALA A 73 8.14 12.67 -19.50
CA ALA A 73 9.37 13.40 -19.17
C ALA A 73 10.01 12.94 -17.85
N THR A 74 9.21 12.56 -16.86
CA THR A 74 9.71 12.06 -15.57
C THR A 74 9.96 10.57 -15.60
N ASP A 75 9.12 9.80 -16.31
CA ASP A 75 9.27 8.34 -16.38
C ASP A 75 10.59 7.92 -17.06
N ILE A 76 11.10 8.68 -18.00
CA ILE A 76 12.41 8.41 -18.62
C ILE A 76 13.53 8.29 -17.57
N HIS A 77 13.44 9.06 -16.47
CA HIS A 77 14.42 9.03 -15.38
C HIS A 77 14.06 8.03 -14.28
N LEU A 78 12.78 7.70 -14.11
CA LEU A 78 12.29 6.83 -13.04
C LEU A 78 12.05 5.39 -13.50
N HIS A 79 12.01 5.17 -14.82
CA HIS A 79 11.75 3.87 -15.41
C HIS A 79 12.77 2.83 -14.94
N ASP A 80 12.27 1.65 -14.57
CA ASP A 80 13.09 0.54 -14.03
C ASP A 80 13.98 0.88 -12.83
N THR A 81 13.63 1.91 -12.07
CA THR A 81 14.24 2.24 -10.76
C THR A 81 13.41 1.72 -9.59
N TYR A 82 13.95 1.85 -8.37
CA TYR A 82 13.22 1.54 -7.13
C TYR A 82 12.01 2.46 -6.88
N PHE A 83 11.90 3.58 -7.56
CA PHE A 83 10.70 4.41 -7.52
C PHE A 83 9.47 3.66 -8.05
N VAL A 84 9.64 2.90 -9.12
CA VAL A 84 8.56 2.04 -9.67
C VAL A 84 8.18 0.95 -8.67
N VAL A 85 9.17 0.35 -8.00
CA VAL A 85 8.93 -0.69 -6.98
C VAL A 85 8.12 -0.13 -5.81
N ALA A 86 8.50 1.03 -5.29
CA ALA A 86 7.76 1.70 -4.23
C ALA A 86 6.31 2.02 -4.69
N HIS A 87 6.16 2.63 -5.86
CA HIS A 87 4.86 3.01 -6.40
C HIS A 87 3.90 1.83 -6.47
N PHE A 88 4.26 0.74 -7.13
CA PHE A 88 3.31 -0.36 -7.31
C PHE A 88 3.02 -1.11 -5.99
N HIS A 89 3.95 -1.11 -5.03
CA HIS A 89 3.64 -1.66 -3.71
C HIS A 89 2.63 -0.79 -2.95
N TYR A 90 2.73 0.53 -3.04
CA TYR A 90 1.72 1.42 -2.46
C TYR A 90 0.34 1.22 -3.11
N VAL A 91 0.29 1.00 -4.44
CA VAL A 91 -0.96 0.78 -5.16
C VAL A 91 -1.51 -0.63 -4.91
N MET A 92 -0.69 -1.68 -4.97
CA MET A 92 -1.16 -3.07 -4.86
C MET A 92 -1.24 -3.53 -3.40
N MET A 93 -0.13 -3.55 -2.70
CA MET A 93 -0.07 -4.07 -1.34
C MET A 93 -0.67 -3.07 -0.34
N GLY A 94 -0.28 -1.79 -0.44
CA GLY A 94 -0.79 -0.72 0.42
C GLY A 94 -2.28 -0.46 0.25
N SER A 95 -2.86 -0.79 -0.91
CA SER A 95 -4.30 -0.71 -1.12
C SER A 95 -4.99 -2.07 -0.99
N THR A 96 -4.75 -2.99 -1.93
CA THR A 96 -5.53 -4.24 -2.03
C THR A 96 -5.36 -5.12 -0.79
N LEU A 97 -4.13 -5.35 -0.34
CA LEU A 97 -3.89 -6.19 0.84
C LEU A 97 -4.41 -5.53 2.11
N VAL A 98 -4.15 -4.24 2.30
CA VAL A 98 -4.60 -3.51 3.50
C VAL A 98 -6.12 -3.43 3.56
N ALA A 99 -6.80 -3.17 2.42
CA ALA A 99 -8.26 -3.20 2.35
C ALA A 99 -8.82 -4.61 2.61
N PHE A 100 -8.17 -5.65 2.07
CA PHE A 100 -8.53 -7.05 2.34
C PHE A 100 -8.41 -7.37 3.84
N MET A 101 -7.35 -6.92 4.51
CA MET A 101 -7.19 -7.10 5.95
C MET A 101 -8.31 -6.39 6.74
N GLY A 102 -8.71 -5.19 6.31
CA GLY A 102 -9.87 -4.50 6.89
C GLY A 102 -11.16 -5.28 6.70
N GLY A 103 -11.41 -5.77 5.50
CA GLY A 103 -12.57 -6.63 5.19
C GLY A 103 -12.57 -7.94 6.00
N LEU A 104 -11.40 -8.59 6.10
CA LEU A 104 -11.25 -9.80 6.87
C LEU A 104 -11.66 -9.60 8.35
N HIS A 105 -11.18 -8.50 8.98
CA HIS A 105 -11.55 -8.17 10.35
C HIS A 105 -13.04 -7.83 10.49
N TYR A 106 -13.58 -7.10 9.52
CA TYR A 106 -14.99 -6.69 9.56
C TYR A 106 -15.94 -7.88 9.43
N TRP A 107 -15.65 -8.81 8.54
CA TRP A 107 -16.52 -9.96 8.29
C TRP A 107 -16.19 -11.19 9.13
N PHE A 108 -15.06 -11.22 9.82
CA PHE A 108 -14.66 -12.35 10.64
C PHE A 108 -15.72 -12.78 11.67
N PRO A 109 -16.34 -11.86 12.46
CA PRO A 109 -17.39 -12.23 13.39
C PRO A 109 -18.62 -12.85 12.68
N LYS A 110 -18.94 -12.34 11.50
CA LYS A 110 -20.09 -12.86 10.72
C LYS A 110 -19.82 -14.24 10.12
N LEU A 111 -18.57 -14.51 9.74
CA LEU A 111 -18.17 -15.78 9.15
C LEU A 111 -18.00 -16.88 10.20
N THR A 112 -17.50 -16.56 11.39
CA THR A 112 -17.10 -17.52 12.41
C THR A 112 -18.03 -17.55 13.61
N GLY A 113 -18.88 -16.54 13.80
CA GLY A 113 -19.67 -16.34 15.00
C GLY A 113 -18.82 -15.97 16.24
N ARG A 114 -17.56 -15.60 16.07
CA ARG A 114 -16.62 -15.34 17.15
C ARG A 114 -15.86 -14.03 16.92
N MET A 115 -15.43 -13.41 18.02
CA MET A 115 -14.60 -12.19 18.01
C MET A 115 -13.12 -12.55 18.11
N TYR A 116 -12.30 -11.79 17.41
CA TYR A 116 -10.86 -11.78 17.59
C TYR A 116 -10.44 -10.76 18.66
N PRO A 117 -9.22 -10.83 19.22
CA PRO A 117 -8.74 -9.87 20.22
C PRO A 117 -8.50 -8.49 19.60
N GLU A 118 -9.46 -7.57 19.79
CA GLU A 118 -9.51 -6.26 19.15
C GLU A 118 -8.24 -5.42 19.35
N LYS A 119 -7.71 -5.36 20.58
CA LYS A 119 -6.47 -4.60 20.87
C LYS A 119 -5.27 -5.12 20.10
N LEU A 120 -5.19 -6.43 19.90
CA LEU A 120 -4.13 -7.04 19.09
C LEU A 120 -4.34 -6.73 17.60
N GLY A 121 -5.59 -6.74 17.14
CA GLY A 121 -5.95 -6.31 15.80
C GLY A 121 -5.53 -4.87 15.51
N GLN A 122 -5.80 -3.95 16.44
CA GLN A 122 -5.39 -2.54 16.33
C GLN A 122 -3.85 -2.39 16.31
N LEU A 123 -3.15 -3.11 17.19
CA LEU A 123 -1.69 -3.12 17.22
C LEU A 123 -1.10 -3.61 15.88
N CYS A 124 -1.65 -4.70 15.34
CA CYS A 124 -1.22 -5.24 14.06
C CYS A 124 -1.53 -4.28 12.90
N ALA A 125 -2.67 -3.59 12.92
CA ALA A 125 -2.98 -2.57 11.92
C ALA A 125 -1.94 -1.43 11.92
N GLY A 126 -1.57 -0.95 13.12
CA GLY A 126 -0.48 0.01 13.28
C GLY A 126 0.87 -0.53 12.80
N GLY A 127 1.20 -1.78 13.16
CA GLY A 127 2.41 -2.45 12.73
C GLY A 127 2.51 -2.64 11.21
N VAL A 128 1.40 -3.02 10.57
CA VAL A 128 1.31 -3.12 9.09
C VAL A 128 1.51 -1.75 8.46
N PHE A 129 0.84 -0.71 8.92
CA PHE A 129 0.97 0.64 8.37
C PHE A 129 2.39 1.19 8.53
N PHE A 130 2.95 1.11 9.74
CA PHE A 130 4.30 1.60 10.01
C PHE A 130 5.37 0.79 9.28
N GLY A 131 5.32 -0.54 9.36
CA GLY A 131 6.26 -1.44 8.69
C GLY A 131 6.22 -1.26 7.17
N PHE A 132 5.02 -1.10 6.59
CA PHE A 132 4.85 -0.82 5.17
C PHE A 132 5.58 0.48 4.75
N ASN A 133 5.32 1.58 5.45
CA ASN A 133 5.96 2.86 5.13
C ASN A 133 7.48 2.79 5.32
N LEU A 134 7.96 2.17 6.40
CA LEU A 134 9.39 2.01 6.64
C LEU A 134 10.07 1.14 5.55
N THR A 135 9.34 0.20 4.96
CA THR A 135 9.84 -0.62 3.85
C THR A 135 9.92 0.18 2.56
N PHE A 136 8.85 0.88 2.17
CA PHE A 136 8.69 1.38 0.81
C PHE A 136 8.95 2.89 0.64
N LEU A 137 8.85 3.73 1.67
CA LEU A 137 9.24 5.14 1.56
C LEU A 137 10.73 5.33 1.20
N PRO A 138 11.68 4.61 1.84
CA PRO A 138 13.09 4.72 1.46
C PRO A 138 13.34 4.36 -0.01
N GLN A 139 12.52 3.48 -0.59
CA GLN A 139 12.65 3.06 -1.98
C GLN A 139 12.28 4.17 -2.97
N PHE A 140 11.38 5.09 -2.63
CA PHE A 140 11.17 6.29 -3.44
C PHE A 140 12.42 7.15 -3.50
N VAL A 141 13.12 7.30 -2.37
CA VAL A 141 14.36 8.07 -2.32
C VAL A 141 15.46 7.39 -3.14
N MET A 142 15.64 6.09 -2.99
CA MET A 142 16.61 5.33 -3.79
C MET A 142 16.32 5.45 -5.28
N GLY A 143 15.06 5.25 -5.68
CA GLY A 143 14.66 5.31 -7.08
C GLY A 143 14.82 6.71 -7.70
N SER A 144 14.50 7.78 -6.96
CA SER A 144 14.71 9.16 -7.43
C SER A 144 16.19 9.53 -7.58
N ARG A 145 17.08 8.80 -6.90
CA ARG A 145 18.53 8.91 -7.06
C ARG A 145 19.10 8.00 -8.14
N GLY A 146 18.24 7.30 -8.88
CA GLY A 146 18.65 6.48 -10.03
C GLY A 146 18.99 5.04 -9.69
N MET A 147 18.75 4.54 -8.45
CA MET A 147 18.99 3.15 -8.15
C MET A 147 18.09 2.23 -8.98
N PRO A 148 18.67 1.34 -9.83
CA PRO A 148 17.89 0.45 -10.66
C PRO A 148 17.24 -0.66 -9.82
N ARG A 149 16.07 -1.14 -10.25
CA ARG A 149 15.51 -2.41 -9.76
C ARG A 149 16.19 -3.60 -10.45
N ARG A 150 16.02 -4.81 -9.93
CA ARG A 150 16.57 -6.07 -10.51
C ARG A 150 18.09 -6.06 -10.59
N TYR A 151 18.74 -5.50 -9.60
CA TYR A 151 20.19 -5.40 -9.50
C TYR A 151 20.84 -6.73 -9.05
N TRP A 152 22.09 -6.91 -9.40
CA TRP A 152 22.97 -7.92 -8.82
C TRP A 152 23.62 -7.37 -7.54
N ASP A 153 24.09 -6.15 -7.58
CA ASP A 153 24.72 -5.44 -6.48
C ASP A 153 24.35 -3.95 -6.59
N TYR A 154 24.53 -3.19 -5.53
CA TYR A 154 24.16 -1.78 -5.45
C TYR A 154 25.27 -0.92 -4.86
N ASP A 155 25.25 0.37 -5.17
CA ASP A 155 26.20 1.33 -4.65
C ASP A 155 26.08 1.44 -3.12
N PRO A 156 27.20 1.45 -2.38
CA PRO A 156 27.23 1.59 -0.92
C PRO A 156 26.42 2.78 -0.36
N GLU A 157 26.21 3.83 -1.12
CA GLU A 157 25.38 4.98 -0.71
C GLU A 157 23.92 4.59 -0.41
N PHE A 158 23.41 3.50 -1.01
CA PHE A 158 22.05 3.02 -0.80
C PHE A 158 21.90 2.06 0.38
N THR A 159 22.99 1.67 1.03
CA THR A 159 22.98 0.66 2.10
C THR A 159 22.01 1.00 3.24
N ILE A 160 22.02 2.26 3.70
CA ILE A 160 21.15 2.68 4.80
C ILE A 160 19.66 2.55 4.45
N TYR A 161 19.29 2.84 3.21
CA TYR A 161 17.90 2.71 2.75
C TYR A 161 17.46 1.25 2.66
N HIS A 162 18.35 0.34 2.23
CA HIS A 162 18.10 -1.10 2.23
C HIS A 162 17.95 -1.65 3.64
N GLN A 163 18.77 -1.20 4.58
CA GLN A 163 18.66 -1.59 5.98
C GLN A 163 17.32 -1.14 6.58
N LEU A 164 16.90 0.12 6.35
CA LEU A 164 15.60 0.61 6.78
C LEU A 164 14.46 -0.19 6.16
N SER A 165 14.52 -0.45 4.86
CA SER A 165 13.52 -1.28 4.17
C SER A 165 13.46 -2.69 4.75
N THR A 166 14.60 -3.29 5.09
CA THR A 166 14.66 -4.62 5.70
C THR A 166 14.02 -4.64 7.07
N VAL A 167 14.32 -3.67 7.93
CA VAL A 167 13.69 -3.55 9.26
C VAL A 167 12.16 -3.38 9.09
N GLY A 168 11.74 -2.52 8.17
CA GLY A 168 10.32 -2.33 7.86
C GLY A 168 9.64 -3.61 7.41
N ALA A 169 10.31 -4.39 6.54
CA ALA A 169 9.80 -5.66 6.03
C ALA A 169 9.61 -6.70 7.15
N PHE A 170 10.52 -6.77 8.13
CA PHE A 170 10.35 -7.63 9.29
C PHE A 170 9.15 -7.20 10.16
N ILE A 171 9.00 -5.90 10.44
CA ILE A 171 7.85 -5.39 11.20
C ILE A 171 6.55 -5.72 10.48
N LEU A 172 6.49 -5.48 9.18
CA LEU A 172 5.34 -5.77 8.34
C LEU A 172 5.00 -7.27 8.33
N GLY A 173 6.00 -8.12 8.08
CA GLY A 173 5.84 -9.58 8.02
C GLY A 173 5.40 -10.17 9.36
N ILE A 174 6.01 -9.73 10.46
CA ILE A 174 5.62 -10.17 11.82
C ILE A 174 4.19 -9.75 12.11
N SER A 175 3.80 -8.51 11.80
CA SER A 175 2.45 -8.02 12.03
C SER A 175 1.40 -8.83 11.26
N LEU A 176 1.65 -9.12 9.98
CA LEU A 176 0.77 -9.96 9.16
C LEU A 176 0.71 -11.40 9.68
N PHE A 177 1.84 -11.96 10.10
CA PHE A 177 1.89 -13.31 10.67
C PHE A 177 1.06 -13.41 11.95
N ILE A 178 1.18 -12.42 12.85
CA ILE A 178 0.39 -12.36 14.08
C ILE A 178 -1.12 -12.32 13.75
N VAL A 179 -1.54 -11.59 12.72
CA VAL A 179 -2.96 -11.58 12.28
C VAL A 179 -3.42 -12.97 11.91
N VAL A 180 -2.66 -13.70 11.11
CA VAL A 180 -3.02 -15.08 10.72
C VAL A 180 -3.15 -15.98 11.95
N VAL A 181 -2.21 -15.88 12.88
CA VAL A 181 -2.20 -16.70 14.10
C VAL A 181 -3.39 -16.41 14.99
N TYR A 182 -3.65 -15.13 15.33
CA TYR A 182 -4.77 -14.86 16.23
C TYR A 182 -6.14 -15.08 15.58
N MET A 183 -6.28 -14.88 14.28
CA MET A 183 -7.53 -15.21 13.57
C MET A 183 -7.80 -16.72 13.58
N ALA A 184 -6.78 -17.53 13.29
CA ALA A 184 -6.90 -18.99 13.39
C ALA A 184 -7.24 -19.45 14.80
N TRP A 185 -6.64 -18.84 15.81
CA TRP A 185 -6.97 -19.11 17.22
C TRP A 185 -8.39 -18.65 17.57
N ALA A 186 -8.79 -17.45 17.19
CA ALA A 186 -10.08 -16.85 17.50
C ALA A 186 -11.24 -17.61 16.83
N ALA A 187 -11.04 -18.20 15.67
CA ALA A 187 -12.04 -19.02 15.00
C ALA A 187 -12.48 -20.24 15.84
N LYS A 188 -11.61 -20.69 16.76
CA LYS A 188 -11.92 -21.82 17.68
C LYS A 188 -12.22 -21.36 19.09
N ASN A 189 -11.47 -20.39 19.61
CA ASN A 189 -11.42 -20.04 21.03
C ASN A 189 -11.89 -18.61 21.35
N GLY A 190 -12.19 -17.79 20.34
CA GLY A 190 -12.66 -16.43 20.53
C GLY A 190 -14.01 -16.36 21.24
N ASP A 191 -14.31 -15.24 21.87
CA ASP A 191 -15.61 -14.96 22.46
C ASP A 191 -16.72 -15.01 21.39
N LYS A 192 -17.96 -15.32 21.82
CA LYS A 192 -19.08 -15.23 20.88
C LYS A 192 -19.23 -13.82 20.34
N ALA A 193 -19.46 -13.71 19.06
CA ALA A 193 -19.80 -12.42 18.44
C ALA A 193 -21.13 -11.92 19.04
N PRO A 194 -21.28 -10.61 19.29
CA PRO A 194 -22.56 -10.05 19.67
C PRO A 194 -23.61 -10.29 18.57
N ASP A 195 -24.84 -10.48 18.97
CA ASP A 195 -25.97 -10.53 18.04
C ASP A 195 -26.11 -9.18 17.34
N ASN A 196 -26.35 -9.23 16.02
CA ASN A 196 -26.55 -8.02 15.21
C ASN A 196 -27.89 -7.35 15.52
#